data_70a22d32fb500274e8f126b745eade0a
#
_entry.id   70a22d32fb500274e8f126b745eade0a
#
_cell.length_a   1.000
_cell.length_b   1.000
_cell.length_c   1.000
_cell.angle_alpha   90.00
_cell.angle_beta   90.00
_cell.angle_gamma   90.00
#
_symmetry.space_group_name_H-M   'P 1'
#
loop_
_entity.id
_entity.type
_entity.pdbx_description
1 polymer ?
#
loop_
_entity_poly.entity_id
_entity_poly.type
_entity_poly.pdbx_seq_one_letter_code
_entity_poly.pdbx_strand_id
1 'polypeptide(L)'
;KRARPVIAWANALGHDTSRIMQVRLVKGAYWDSEIKHAQERGLTDFPLFTRKPATDVSYLACAKDMFEAAKIRPAFATHNALTVATILQWAGDNRDFEFQRLHGMGEGLFERLVREEGYQCRTYAPVGGHRDLLAYLVRRLLENGANSSFVHQLADQSISEDELLADPVEKIMAVGGTRHPAIAAPADLFQPERTNSLGVDLDDALILKETATEIAL
;
A
#
# COMPACT_ATOMS: atom_id res chain seq x y z
N LYS A 1 8.39 -4.65 -2.33
CA LYS A 1 9.67 -5.35 -2.08
C LYS A 1 10.20 -5.13 -0.65
N ARG A 2 10.07 -3.93 -0.04
CA ARG A 2 10.65 -3.58 1.27
C ARG A 2 9.71 -3.83 2.47
N ALA A 3 8.41 -4.00 2.30
CA ALA A 3 7.44 -4.15 3.39
C ALA A 3 7.66 -5.46 4.18
N ARG A 4 7.82 -6.60 3.49
CA ARG A 4 8.02 -7.90 4.14
C ARG A 4 9.28 -7.96 5.03
N PRO A 5 10.47 -7.47 4.60
CA PRO A 5 11.64 -7.34 5.47
C PRO A 5 11.39 -6.48 6.73
N VAL A 6 10.59 -5.41 6.63
CA VAL A 6 10.23 -4.58 7.80
C VAL A 6 9.35 -5.35 8.78
N ILE A 7 8.38 -6.14 8.28
CA ILE A 7 7.55 -7.03 9.12
C ILE A 7 8.43 -8.05 9.83
N ALA A 8 9.35 -8.72 9.12
CA ALA A 8 10.27 -9.67 9.70
C ALA A 8 11.17 -9.03 10.77
N TRP A 9 11.72 -7.84 10.49
CA TRP A 9 12.50 -7.07 11.45
C TRP A 9 11.70 -6.69 12.69
N ALA A 10 10.47 -6.21 12.55
CA ALA A 10 9.61 -5.86 13.68
C ALA A 10 9.27 -7.08 14.54
N ASN A 11 9.04 -8.25 13.91
CA ASN A 11 8.83 -9.50 14.63
C ASN A 11 10.09 -9.91 15.41
N ALA A 12 11.28 -9.84 14.81
CA ALA A 12 12.55 -10.15 15.48
C ALA A 12 12.77 -9.20 16.68
N LEU A 13 12.57 -7.89 16.48
CA LEU A 13 12.69 -6.91 17.56
C LEU A 13 11.70 -7.20 18.71
N GLY A 14 10.48 -7.65 18.38
CA GLY A 14 9.50 -8.09 19.37
C GLY A 14 9.99 -9.31 20.18
N HIS A 15 10.68 -10.25 19.56
CA HIS A 15 11.31 -11.38 20.25
C HIS A 15 12.45 -10.92 21.16
N ASP A 16 13.38 -10.10 20.63
CA ASP A 16 14.55 -9.62 21.37
C ASP A 16 14.17 -8.79 22.61
N THR A 17 13.10 -8.00 22.49
CA THR A 17 12.61 -7.14 23.56
C THR A 17 11.50 -7.76 24.41
N SER A 18 11.07 -8.99 24.10
CA SER A 18 9.92 -9.66 24.73
C SER A 18 8.62 -8.84 24.69
N ARG A 19 8.42 -8.04 23.63
CA ARG A 19 7.25 -7.16 23.44
C ARG A 19 6.43 -7.55 22.23
N ILE A 20 5.14 -7.25 22.25
CA ILE A 20 4.29 -7.28 21.06
C ILE A 20 4.42 -5.94 20.33
N MET A 21 4.74 -6.01 19.04
CA MET A 21 4.91 -4.86 18.17
C MET A 21 3.61 -4.62 17.41
N GLN A 22 2.97 -3.48 17.62
CA GLN A 22 1.83 -3.10 16.78
C GLN A 22 2.33 -2.54 15.45
N VAL A 23 1.98 -3.20 14.36
CA VAL A 23 2.39 -2.81 13.01
C VAL A 23 1.17 -2.44 12.18
N ARG A 24 1.19 -1.23 11.61
CA ARG A 24 0.14 -0.73 10.72
C ARG A 24 0.46 -1.05 9.28
N LEU A 25 -0.43 -1.79 8.61
CA LEU A 25 -0.38 -2.05 7.18
C LEU A 25 -1.37 -1.14 6.45
N VAL A 26 -0.88 -0.42 5.45
CA VAL A 26 -1.68 0.52 4.65
C VAL A 26 -1.18 0.56 3.21
N LYS A 27 -2.08 0.78 2.25
CA LYS A 27 -1.70 1.13 0.87
C LYS A 27 -1.28 2.60 0.84
N GLY A 28 -0.14 2.90 0.23
CA GLY A 28 0.43 4.24 0.24
C GLY A 28 -0.41 5.25 -0.55
N ALA A 29 -0.38 6.51 -0.08
CA ALA A 29 -1.11 7.62 -0.67
C ALA A 29 -0.24 8.53 -1.57
N TYR A 30 1.02 8.16 -1.82
CA TYR A 30 2.01 9.00 -2.52
C TYR A 30 2.41 8.43 -3.88
N TRP A 31 1.54 7.64 -4.49
CA TRP A 31 1.83 6.95 -5.74
C TRP A 31 2.30 7.92 -6.84
N ASP A 32 1.59 9.02 -7.06
CA ASP A 32 1.91 9.99 -8.11
C ASP A 32 3.27 10.65 -7.88
N SER A 33 3.54 11.10 -6.67
CA SER A 33 4.80 11.77 -6.34
C SER A 33 5.99 10.81 -6.42
N GLU A 34 5.85 9.58 -5.95
CA GLU A 34 6.92 8.59 -6.02
C GLU A 34 7.27 8.19 -7.46
N ILE A 35 6.26 8.08 -8.35
CA ILE A 35 6.49 7.87 -9.79
C ILE A 35 7.29 9.05 -10.36
N LYS A 36 6.84 10.28 -10.10
CA LYS A 36 7.50 11.50 -10.62
C LYS A 36 8.91 11.66 -10.08
N HIS A 37 9.11 11.48 -8.79
CA HIS A 37 10.46 11.57 -8.20
C HIS A 37 11.41 10.52 -8.78
N ALA A 38 10.95 9.28 -9.00
CA ALA A 38 11.78 8.27 -9.64
C ALA A 38 12.18 8.67 -11.08
N GLN A 39 11.23 9.24 -11.84
CA GLN A 39 11.48 9.73 -13.20
C GLN A 39 12.43 10.93 -13.22
N GLU A 40 12.22 11.94 -12.36
CA GLU A 40 13.06 13.14 -12.24
C GLU A 40 14.49 12.79 -11.82
N ARG A 41 14.63 11.85 -10.91
CA ARG A 41 15.94 11.40 -10.39
C ARG A 41 16.63 10.38 -11.30
N GLY A 42 15.99 9.96 -12.39
CA GLY A 42 16.55 8.98 -13.32
C GLY A 42 16.85 7.62 -12.69
N LEU A 43 16.04 7.18 -11.73
CA LEU A 43 16.27 5.91 -11.04
C LEU A 43 16.10 4.73 -11.99
N THR A 44 16.67 3.59 -11.67
CA THR A 44 16.61 2.38 -12.52
C THR A 44 15.21 1.78 -12.60
N ASP A 45 14.40 1.95 -11.54
CA ASP A 45 13.01 1.46 -11.46
C ASP A 45 12.22 2.29 -10.44
N PHE A 46 10.94 1.98 -10.28
CA PHE A 46 10.07 2.63 -9.32
C PHE A 46 10.15 1.94 -7.94
N PRO A 47 10.09 2.71 -6.83
CA PRO A 47 10.08 2.14 -5.48
C PRO A 47 8.76 1.44 -5.12
N LEU A 48 7.72 1.64 -5.94
CA LEU A 48 6.37 1.13 -5.76
C LEU A 48 5.86 0.39 -7.01
N PHE A 49 4.69 -0.22 -6.91
CA PHE A 49 4.04 -0.88 -8.03
C PHE A 49 3.33 0.13 -8.93
N THR A 50 3.43 -0.06 -10.24
CA THR A 50 2.78 0.78 -11.24
C THR A 50 1.35 0.33 -11.58
N ARG A 51 0.93 -0.86 -11.09
CA ARG A 51 -0.41 -1.41 -11.25
C ARG A 51 -1.07 -1.65 -9.91
N LYS A 52 -2.31 -1.19 -9.74
CA LYS A 52 -3.07 -1.35 -8.51
C LYS A 52 -3.23 -2.81 -8.06
N PRO A 53 -3.55 -3.80 -8.93
CA PRO A 53 -3.66 -5.20 -8.50
C PRO A 53 -2.37 -5.73 -7.87
N ALA A 54 -1.19 -5.31 -8.33
CA ALA A 54 0.08 -5.70 -7.71
C ALA A 54 0.23 -5.14 -6.28
N THR A 55 -0.28 -3.93 -6.03
CA THR A 55 -0.35 -3.36 -4.68
C THR A 55 -1.31 -4.16 -3.79
N ASP A 56 -2.47 -4.56 -4.34
CA ASP A 56 -3.46 -5.36 -3.61
C ASP A 56 -2.89 -6.73 -3.21
N VAL A 57 -2.25 -7.44 -4.15
CA VAL A 57 -1.55 -8.71 -3.88
C VAL A 57 -0.46 -8.52 -2.82
N SER A 58 0.36 -7.48 -2.93
CA SER A 58 1.40 -7.19 -1.95
C SER A 58 0.84 -6.89 -0.56
N TYR A 59 -0.27 -6.17 -0.48
CA TYR A 59 -0.96 -5.90 0.78
C TYR A 59 -1.42 -7.21 1.44
N LEU A 60 -2.10 -8.06 0.68
CA LEU A 60 -2.59 -9.35 1.18
C LEU A 60 -1.43 -10.27 1.62
N ALA A 61 -0.35 -10.34 0.84
CA ALA A 61 0.85 -11.10 1.24
C ALA A 61 1.46 -10.58 2.56
N CYS A 62 1.56 -9.27 2.73
CA CYS A 62 2.01 -8.68 3.99
C CYS A 62 1.04 -8.93 5.15
N ALA A 63 -0.27 -8.90 4.91
CA ALA A 63 -1.27 -9.20 5.92
C ALA A 63 -1.13 -10.65 6.42
N LYS A 64 -0.89 -11.59 5.51
CA LYS A 64 -0.63 -13.00 5.85
C LYS A 64 0.63 -13.15 6.69
N ASP A 65 1.75 -12.54 6.26
CA ASP A 65 3.01 -12.54 7.04
C ASP A 65 2.80 -11.99 8.46
N MET A 66 1.96 -10.95 8.63
CA MET A 66 1.67 -10.35 9.93
C MET A 66 0.84 -11.28 10.83
N PHE A 67 -0.09 -12.05 10.28
CA PHE A 67 -0.83 -13.07 11.06
C PHE A 67 0.05 -14.24 11.49
N GLU A 68 1.05 -14.59 10.70
CA GLU A 68 2.01 -15.66 11.01
C GLU A 68 3.09 -15.22 12.01
N ALA A 69 3.27 -13.92 12.22
CA ALA A 69 4.30 -13.34 13.06
C ALA A 69 3.91 -13.32 14.55
N ALA A 70 4.55 -14.11 15.37
CA ALA A 70 4.20 -14.31 16.79
C ALA A 70 4.32 -13.06 17.68
N LYS A 71 5.10 -12.05 17.26
CA LYS A 71 5.34 -10.82 18.02
C LYS A 71 4.76 -9.57 17.36
N ILE A 72 3.88 -9.76 16.37
CA ILE A 72 3.17 -8.65 15.74
C ILE A 72 1.69 -8.69 16.07
N ARG A 73 1.14 -7.54 16.48
CA ARG A 73 -0.29 -7.29 16.50
C ARG A 73 -0.64 -6.45 15.28
N PRO A 74 -1.37 -7.02 14.31
CA PRO A 74 -1.70 -6.33 13.07
C PRO A 74 -2.68 -5.18 13.27
N ALA A 75 -2.47 -4.08 12.52
CA ALA A 75 -3.43 -3.01 12.34
C ALA A 75 -3.65 -2.77 10.84
N PHE A 76 -4.82 -3.15 10.34
CA PHE A 76 -5.13 -3.13 8.91
C PHE A 76 -5.89 -1.86 8.53
N ALA A 77 -5.20 -0.93 7.87
CA ALA A 77 -5.81 0.30 7.37
C ALA A 77 -6.27 0.10 5.92
N THR A 78 -7.58 0.02 5.72
CA THR A 78 -8.20 -0.18 4.41
C THR A 78 -9.66 0.28 4.42
N HIS A 79 -10.19 0.69 3.24
CA HIS A 79 -11.61 0.95 3.01
C HIS A 79 -12.18 0.04 1.90
N ASN A 80 -11.39 -0.95 1.47
CA ASN A 80 -11.78 -1.92 0.44
C ASN A 80 -12.45 -3.14 1.11
N ALA A 81 -13.73 -3.34 0.82
CA ALA A 81 -14.52 -4.41 1.44
C ALA A 81 -14.00 -5.82 1.09
N LEU A 82 -13.50 -6.03 -0.15
CA LEU A 82 -12.90 -7.31 -0.55
C LEU A 82 -11.64 -7.61 0.29
N THR A 83 -10.79 -6.59 0.50
CA THR A 83 -9.62 -6.73 1.38
C THR A 83 -10.02 -7.04 2.82
N VAL A 84 -11.06 -6.38 3.34
CA VAL A 84 -11.59 -6.65 4.68
C VAL A 84 -12.10 -8.09 4.77
N ALA A 85 -12.94 -8.54 3.83
CA ALA A 85 -13.48 -9.89 3.79
C ALA A 85 -12.37 -10.96 3.75
N THR A 86 -11.32 -10.74 2.94
CA THR A 86 -10.17 -11.64 2.87
C THR A 86 -9.43 -11.73 4.21
N ILE A 87 -9.21 -10.59 4.88
CA ILE A 87 -8.57 -10.55 6.20
C ILE A 87 -9.42 -11.30 7.23
N LEU A 88 -10.74 -11.09 7.23
CA LEU A 88 -11.68 -11.78 8.15
C LEU A 88 -11.64 -13.29 7.92
N GLN A 89 -11.67 -13.72 6.66
CA GLN A 89 -11.60 -15.14 6.32
C GLN A 89 -10.30 -15.79 6.83
N TRP A 90 -9.16 -15.12 6.69
CA TRP A 90 -7.88 -15.64 7.18
C TRP A 90 -7.75 -15.57 8.70
N ALA A 91 -8.36 -14.58 9.34
CA ALA A 91 -8.35 -14.45 10.78
C ALA A 91 -9.15 -15.56 11.48
N GLY A 92 -10.25 -16.05 10.86
CA GLY A 92 -11.14 -16.99 11.47
C GLY A 92 -11.60 -16.50 12.85
N ASP A 93 -11.29 -17.25 13.91
CA ASP A 93 -11.63 -16.90 15.30
C ASP A 93 -10.59 -15.95 15.95
N ASN A 94 -9.48 -15.64 15.29
CA ASN A 94 -8.51 -14.71 15.83
C ASN A 94 -9.11 -13.30 15.89
N ARG A 95 -8.98 -12.63 17.04
CA ARG A 95 -9.44 -11.27 17.31
C ARG A 95 -8.31 -10.34 17.73
N ASP A 96 -7.07 -10.84 17.79
CA ASP A 96 -5.91 -10.04 18.22
C ASP A 96 -5.31 -9.21 17.07
N PHE A 97 -6.16 -8.41 16.45
CA PHE A 97 -5.82 -7.38 15.47
C PHE A 97 -6.86 -6.26 15.50
N GLU A 98 -6.57 -5.15 14.82
CA GLU A 98 -7.55 -4.09 14.63
C GLU A 98 -7.65 -3.68 13.17
N PHE A 99 -8.83 -3.23 12.76
CA PHE A 99 -8.98 -2.43 11.56
C PHE A 99 -8.74 -0.95 11.87
N GLN A 100 -8.34 -0.20 10.84
CA GLN A 100 -8.21 1.25 10.94
C GLN A 100 -8.92 1.91 9.77
N ARG A 101 -9.75 2.90 10.06
CA ARG A 101 -10.45 3.70 9.05
C ARG A 101 -10.21 5.19 9.23
N LEU A 102 -10.23 5.93 8.14
CA LEU A 102 -10.26 7.38 8.19
C LEU A 102 -11.67 7.85 8.58
N HIS A 103 -11.76 8.86 9.43
CA HIS A 103 -13.04 9.50 9.76
C HIS A 103 -13.74 9.98 8.47
N GLY A 104 -15.04 9.72 8.35
CA GLY A 104 -15.84 10.02 7.17
C GLY A 104 -15.73 9.01 6.02
N MET A 105 -14.95 7.91 6.18
CA MET A 105 -14.83 6.86 5.16
C MET A 105 -15.21 5.49 5.72
N GLY A 106 -15.91 4.68 4.90
CA GLY A 106 -16.23 3.28 5.21
C GLY A 106 -17.16 3.08 6.41
N GLU A 107 -17.98 4.06 6.77
CA GLU A 107 -18.81 4.03 7.99
C GLU A 107 -19.70 2.82 8.04
N GLY A 108 -20.51 2.56 7.00
CA GLY A 108 -21.45 1.42 6.99
C GLY A 108 -20.76 0.05 7.14
N LEU A 109 -19.60 -0.13 6.46
CA LEU A 109 -18.82 -1.36 6.57
C LEU A 109 -18.32 -1.58 8.01
N PHE A 110 -17.68 -0.56 8.58
CA PHE A 110 -17.04 -0.71 9.89
C PHE A 110 -18.04 -0.63 11.05
N GLU A 111 -19.18 0.06 10.90
CA GLU A 111 -20.26 0.04 11.88
C GLU A 111 -20.79 -1.39 12.07
N ARG A 112 -21.03 -2.11 10.98
CA ARG A 112 -21.41 -3.51 11.02
C ARG A 112 -20.37 -4.38 11.70
N LEU A 113 -19.10 -4.30 11.29
CA LEU A 113 -18.01 -5.09 11.85
C LEU A 113 -17.84 -4.88 13.36
N VAL A 114 -17.99 -3.64 13.85
CA VAL A 114 -17.83 -3.32 15.26
C VAL A 114 -19.05 -3.72 16.07
N ARG A 115 -20.28 -3.38 15.60
CA ARG A 115 -21.50 -3.57 16.40
C ARG A 115 -22.06 -4.98 16.32
N GLU A 116 -21.98 -5.61 15.16
CA GLU A 116 -22.59 -6.94 14.94
C GLU A 116 -21.58 -8.07 15.13
N GLU A 117 -20.33 -7.86 14.72
CA GLU A 117 -19.30 -8.91 14.68
C GLU A 117 -18.20 -8.74 15.74
N GLY A 118 -18.20 -7.63 16.50
CA GLY A 118 -17.32 -7.40 17.65
C GLY A 118 -15.84 -7.15 17.31
N TYR A 119 -15.51 -6.79 16.07
CA TYR A 119 -14.14 -6.47 15.68
C TYR A 119 -13.70 -5.10 16.19
N GLN A 120 -12.42 -4.97 16.50
CA GLN A 120 -11.84 -3.68 16.87
C GLN A 120 -11.60 -2.82 15.63
N CYS A 121 -12.05 -1.57 15.68
CA CYS A 121 -11.78 -0.58 14.65
C CYS A 121 -11.35 0.76 15.25
N ARG A 122 -10.18 1.23 14.87
CA ARG A 122 -9.67 2.55 15.24
C ARG A 122 -10.01 3.55 14.14
N THR A 123 -10.75 4.60 14.50
CA THR A 123 -10.96 5.74 13.60
C THR A 123 -9.86 6.77 13.83
N TYR A 124 -9.20 7.19 12.76
CA TYR A 124 -8.22 8.27 12.79
C TYR A 124 -8.69 9.46 11.95
N ALA A 125 -8.31 10.67 12.37
CA ALA A 125 -8.58 11.90 11.67
C ALA A 125 -7.37 12.82 11.74
N PRO A 126 -7.11 13.62 10.69
CA PRO A 126 -6.13 14.68 10.77
C PRO A 126 -6.66 15.80 11.68
N VAL A 127 -5.76 16.41 12.45
CA VAL A 127 -6.07 17.57 13.30
C VAL A 127 -5.11 18.71 12.95
N GLY A 128 -5.65 19.89 12.66
CA GLY A 128 -4.84 21.06 12.30
C GLY A 128 -5.67 22.13 11.60
N GLY A 129 -5.03 23.26 11.29
CA GLY A 129 -5.62 24.33 10.49
C GLY A 129 -5.81 23.92 9.01
N HIS A 130 -6.70 24.61 8.30
CA HIS A 130 -6.99 24.25 6.89
C HIS A 130 -5.75 24.32 5.98
N ARG A 131 -4.78 25.17 6.25
CA ARG A 131 -3.52 25.24 5.48
C ARG A 131 -2.69 23.98 5.64
N ASP A 132 -2.59 23.46 6.87
CA ASP A 132 -1.82 22.27 7.19
C ASP A 132 -2.50 21.00 6.64
N LEU A 133 -3.84 21.02 6.63
CA LEU A 133 -4.65 19.88 6.20
C LEU A 133 -4.92 19.85 4.69
N LEU A 134 -4.70 20.95 3.96
CA LEU A 134 -5.08 21.05 2.54
C LEU A 134 -4.47 19.91 1.71
N ALA A 135 -3.16 19.70 1.81
CA ALA A 135 -2.47 18.65 1.06
C ALA A 135 -2.97 17.23 1.45
N TYR A 136 -3.30 17.03 2.72
CA TYR A 136 -3.90 15.79 3.20
C TYR A 136 -5.28 15.55 2.60
N LEU A 137 -6.15 16.56 2.62
CA LEU A 137 -7.52 16.49 2.12
C LEU A 137 -7.57 16.30 0.60
N VAL A 138 -6.71 17.02 -0.15
CA VAL A 138 -6.59 16.86 -1.61
C VAL A 138 -6.22 15.42 -1.98
N ARG A 139 -5.25 14.81 -1.29
CA ARG A 139 -4.92 13.40 -1.53
C ARG A 139 -6.08 12.45 -1.24
N ARG A 140 -6.91 12.75 -0.22
CA ARG A 140 -8.12 11.95 0.06
C ARG A 140 -9.17 12.09 -1.04
N LEU A 141 -9.38 13.29 -1.54
CA LEU A 141 -10.29 13.53 -2.67
C LEU A 141 -9.83 12.78 -3.92
N LEU A 142 -8.55 12.83 -4.24
CA LEU A 142 -7.98 12.11 -5.38
C LEU A 142 -8.07 10.58 -5.21
N GLU A 143 -7.82 10.07 -4.00
CA GLU A 143 -7.95 8.66 -3.69
C GLU A 143 -9.38 8.17 -3.87
N ASN A 144 -10.37 8.92 -3.38
CA ASN A 144 -11.77 8.55 -3.47
C ASN A 144 -12.34 8.71 -4.89
N GLY A 145 -11.86 9.73 -5.61
CA GLY A 145 -12.29 10.02 -6.99
C GLY A 145 -11.56 9.19 -8.05
N ALA A 146 -10.54 8.43 -7.69
CA ALA A 146 -9.83 7.60 -8.66
C ALA A 146 -10.72 6.47 -9.16
N ASN A 147 -10.82 6.28 -10.48
CA ASN A 147 -11.60 5.19 -11.11
C ASN A 147 -11.20 3.79 -10.62
N SER A 148 -9.98 3.63 -10.12
CA SER A 148 -9.48 2.38 -9.54
C SER A 148 -9.81 2.21 -8.06
N SER A 149 -10.44 3.20 -7.41
CA SER A 149 -10.84 3.09 -6.01
C SER A 149 -12.03 2.14 -5.88
N PHE A 150 -12.01 1.27 -4.87
CA PHE A 150 -13.12 0.34 -4.63
C PHE A 150 -14.45 1.06 -4.40
N VAL A 151 -14.43 2.18 -3.70
CA VAL A 151 -15.62 2.99 -3.42
C VAL A 151 -16.22 3.57 -4.71
N HIS A 152 -15.36 4.05 -5.61
CA HIS A 152 -15.80 4.56 -6.92
C HIS A 152 -16.39 3.43 -7.78
N GLN A 153 -15.67 2.30 -7.87
CA GLN A 153 -16.13 1.13 -8.63
C GLN A 153 -17.46 0.55 -8.10
N LEU A 154 -17.67 0.56 -6.78
CA LEU A 154 -18.91 0.11 -6.18
C LEU A 154 -20.11 1.02 -6.54
N ALA A 155 -19.87 2.32 -6.75
CA ALA A 155 -20.87 3.28 -7.16
C ALA A 155 -21.14 3.27 -8.68
N ASP A 156 -20.27 2.70 -9.48
CA ASP A 156 -20.37 2.62 -10.94
C ASP A 156 -21.20 1.41 -11.36
N GLN A 157 -22.44 1.65 -11.81
CA GLN A 157 -23.37 0.60 -12.26
C GLN A 157 -22.91 -0.14 -13.53
N SER A 158 -21.91 0.35 -14.23
CA SER A 158 -21.33 -0.32 -15.41
C SER A 158 -20.36 -1.45 -15.05
N ILE A 159 -19.87 -1.50 -13.80
CA ILE A 159 -18.94 -2.52 -13.32
C ILE A 159 -19.74 -3.66 -12.70
N SER A 160 -19.52 -4.88 -13.19
CA SER A 160 -20.17 -6.07 -12.65
C SER A 160 -19.61 -6.47 -11.28
N GLU A 161 -20.41 -7.17 -10.48
CA GLU A 161 -19.95 -7.73 -9.20
C GLU A 161 -18.74 -8.68 -9.39
N ASP A 162 -18.75 -9.48 -10.46
CA ASP A 162 -17.65 -10.40 -10.78
C ASP A 162 -16.33 -9.64 -11.04
N GLU A 163 -16.40 -8.52 -11.74
CA GLU A 163 -15.24 -7.67 -11.99
C GLU A 163 -14.74 -7.00 -10.71
N LEU A 164 -15.65 -6.54 -9.87
CA LEU A 164 -15.35 -5.90 -8.58
C LEU A 164 -14.69 -6.89 -7.61
N LEU A 165 -15.17 -8.14 -7.59
CA LEU A 165 -14.71 -9.21 -6.70
C LEU A 165 -13.58 -10.06 -7.30
N ALA A 166 -13.16 -9.80 -8.54
CA ALA A 166 -12.13 -10.58 -9.20
C ALA A 166 -10.79 -10.56 -8.44
N ASP A 167 -10.17 -11.74 -8.32
CA ASP A 167 -8.92 -11.93 -7.60
C ASP A 167 -7.81 -11.02 -8.15
N PRO A 168 -7.17 -10.19 -7.32
CA PRO A 168 -6.06 -9.35 -7.76
C PRO A 168 -4.85 -10.15 -8.28
N VAL A 169 -4.68 -11.41 -7.86
CA VAL A 169 -3.64 -12.30 -8.39
C VAL A 169 -3.92 -12.62 -9.85
N GLU A 170 -5.15 -13.00 -10.18
CA GLU A 170 -5.56 -13.26 -11.57
C GLU A 170 -5.42 -12.01 -12.45
N LYS A 171 -5.84 -10.84 -11.92
CA LYS A 171 -5.69 -9.55 -12.62
C LYS A 171 -4.24 -9.22 -12.96
N ILE A 172 -3.28 -9.50 -12.07
CA ILE A 172 -1.86 -9.21 -12.35
C ILE A 172 -1.21 -10.29 -13.22
N MET A 173 -1.62 -11.56 -13.08
CA MET A 173 -1.15 -12.64 -13.91
C MET A 173 -1.59 -12.48 -15.37
N ALA A 174 -2.81 -12.01 -15.60
CA ALA A 174 -3.33 -11.75 -16.96
C ALA A 174 -2.48 -10.74 -17.75
N VAL A 175 -1.74 -9.87 -17.07
CA VAL A 175 -0.81 -8.90 -17.70
C VAL A 175 0.66 -9.30 -17.52
N GLY A 176 0.94 -10.56 -17.16
CA GLY A 176 2.28 -11.11 -16.99
C GLY A 176 3.13 -10.45 -15.91
N GLY A 177 2.50 -9.82 -14.89
CA GLY A 177 3.21 -9.12 -13.83
C GLY A 177 3.99 -7.87 -14.29
N THR A 178 3.77 -7.41 -15.51
CA THR A 178 4.53 -6.32 -16.12
C THR A 178 4.15 -4.94 -15.57
N ARG A 179 5.03 -3.96 -15.74
CA ARG A 179 4.75 -2.54 -15.49
C ARG A 179 3.54 -2.07 -16.30
N HIS A 180 2.92 -0.99 -15.82
CA HIS A 180 1.87 -0.32 -16.59
C HIS A 180 2.46 0.32 -17.87
N PRO A 181 1.97 -0.01 -19.08
CA PRO A 181 2.60 0.41 -20.33
C PRO A 181 2.57 1.92 -20.57
N ALA A 182 1.56 2.61 -20.03
CA ALA A 182 1.45 4.07 -20.15
C ALA A 182 2.34 4.84 -19.15
N ILE A 183 3.09 4.15 -18.28
CA ILE A 183 4.04 4.79 -17.35
C ILE A 183 5.44 4.53 -17.88
N ALA A 184 6.05 5.55 -18.51
CA ALA A 184 7.40 5.48 -19.02
C ALA A 184 8.39 5.18 -17.89
N ALA A 185 9.31 4.23 -18.11
CA ALA A 185 10.41 4.03 -17.18
C ALA A 185 11.22 5.32 -17.01
N PRO A 186 11.91 5.51 -15.89
CA PRO A 186 12.72 6.72 -15.70
C PRO A 186 13.72 6.96 -16.84
N ALA A 187 14.36 5.91 -17.35
CA ALA A 187 15.28 6.01 -18.50
C ALA A 187 14.58 6.43 -19.80
N ASP A 188 13.30 6.08 -19.96
CA ASP A 188 12.55 6.25 -21.20
C ASP A 188 11.68 7.51 -21.22
N LEU A 189 11.78 8.37 -20.18
CA LEU A 189 10.93 9.54 -19.98
C LEU A 189 10.91 10.50 -21.18
N PHE A 190 12.03 10.62 -21.90
CA PHE A 190 12.23 11.53 -23.02
C PHE A 190 12.37 10.83 -24.37
N GLN A 191 11.96 9.57 -24.47
CA GLN A 191 11.94 8.87 -25.76
C GLN A 191 10.86 9.46 -26.68
N PRO A 192 11.10 9.50 -28.04
CA PRO A 192 12.28 8.99 -28.73
C PRO A 192 13.48 9.94 -28.82
N GLU A 193 13.38 11.19 -28.32
CA GLU A 193 14.40 12.23 -28.52
C GLU A 193 15.72 11.89 -27.84
N ARG A 194 15.68 11.34 -26.64
CA ARG A 194 16.89 10.97 -25.88
C ARG A 194 16.56 9.99 -24.74
N THR A 195 17.56 9.30 -24.25
CA THR A 195 17.52 8.58 -22.98
C THR A 195 17.70 9.56 -21.82
N ASN A 196 16.95 9.37 -20.74
CA ASN A 196 17.14 10.17 -19.54
C ASN A 196 18.48 9.84 -18.85
N SER A 197 19.02 10.81 -18.13
CA SER A 197 20.23 10.61 -17.32
C SER A 197 19.95 9.58 -16.22
N LEU A 198 20.92 8.70 -16.01
CA LEU A 198 20.86 7.72 -14.91
C LEU A 198 21.24 8.43 -13.60
N GLY A 199 20.42 8.24 -12.58
CA GLY A 199 20.65 8.72 -11.23
C GLY A 199 20.87 7.60 -10.23
N VAL A 200 21.37 7.96 -9.06
CA VAL A 200 21.64 7.05 -7.95
C VAL A 200 20.62 7.31 -6.83
N ASP A 201 20.00 6.26 -6.33
CA ASP A 201 19.08 6.34 -5.19
C ASP A 201 19.87 6.39 -3.87
N LEU A 202 20.26 7.59 -3.45
CA LEU A 202 21.01 7.80 -2.20
C LEU A 202 20.16 7.58 -0.94
N ASP A 203 18.84 7.42 -1.07
CA ASP A 203 17.94 7.04 0.04
C ASP A 203 17.92 5.52 0.26
N ASP A 204 18.47 4.73 -0.68
CA ASP A 204 18.66 3.29 -0.52
C ASP A 204 20.00 2.98 0.15
N ALA A 205 19.97 2.50 1.40
CA ALA A 205 21.17 2.21 2.18
C ALA A 205 22.10 1.17 1.53
N LEU A 206 21.59 0.25 0.71
CA LEU A 206 22.41 -0.71 -0.02
C LEU A 206 23.15 -0.04 -1.17
N ILE A 207 22.42 0.72 -1.98
CA ILE A 207 23.00 1.49 -3.10
C ILE A 207 24.01 2.51 -2.57
N LEU A 208 23.68 3.22 -1.47
CA LEU A 208 24.60 4.17 -0.85
C LEU A 208 25.91 3.49 -0.41
N LYS A 209 25.82 2.30 0.20
CA LYS A 209 27.00 1.54 0.61
C LYS A 209 27.84 1.08 -0.58
N GLU A 210 27.21 0.58 -1.64
CA GLU A 210 27.88 0.17 -2.88
C GLU A 210 28.62 1.35 -3.52
N THR A 211 27.90 2.48 -3.71
CA THR A 211 28.48 3.72 -4.28
C THR A 211 29.65 4.25 -3.42
N ALA A 212 29.50 4.26 -2.09
CA ALA A 212 30.58 4.68 -1.20
C ALA A 212 31.82 3.78 -1.32
N THR A 213 31.62 2.48 -1.53
CA THR A 213 32.73 1.54 -1.75
C THR A 213 33.45 1.78 -3.08
N GLU A 214 32.70 2.08 -4.14
CA GLU A 214 33.25 2.41 -5.46
C GLU A 214 34.03 3.73 -5.48
N ILE A 215 33.59 4.73 -4.72
CA ILE A 215 34.30 6.02 -4.60
C ILE A 215 35.58 5.91 -3.77
N ALA A 216 35.65 4.97 -2.85
CA ALA A 216 36.81 4.76 -1.97
C ALA A 216 37.97 4.00 -2.65
N LEU A 217 37.76 3.52 -3.87
CA LEU A 217 38.77 2.86 -4.71
C LEU A 217 39.48 3.88 -5.63
#